data_d449a3a144b93ebc7e87be7a36b3201c
#
_entry.id   d449a3a144b93ebc7e87be7a36b3201c
#
_cell.length_a   1.000
_cell.length_b   1.000
_cell.length_c   1.000
_cell.angle_alpha   90.00
_cell.angle_beta   90.00
_cell.angle_gamma   90.00
#
_symmetry.space_group_name_H-M   'P 1'
#
loop_
_entity.id
_entity.type
_entity.pdbx_description
1 polymer ?
#
loop_
_entity_poly.entity_id
_entity_poly.type
_entity_poly.pdbx_seq_one_letter_code
_entity_poly.pdbx_strand_id
1 'polypeptide(L)'
;RAMDSDSYKICESNLGSREGFGTVMGLEPSFDGGFKIQYVGDETGRPLPYTINNTMMRIDLPKPIKPGGNFVFDVAWNYNINDRMKDGGRSGYEYFEEEDNYIYTIAQFFPRMVVYADNEGWQNKQFLGSGEFTLNFGDYHVEITVPEDHVVASTGVLQNAKSVLNSTQRKRFQKAKSTFDQPVLIVTEDEARENEKTKASGMKTWIFDAENVQIG
;
A
#
# COMPACT_ATOMS: atom_id res chain seq x y z
N ARG A 1 -3.68 -1.01 -7.34
CA ARG A 1 -4.76 -2.02 -7.26
C ARG A 1 -4.27 -3.30 -7.88
N ALA A 2 -3.78 -4.22 -7.05
CA ALA A 2 -3.51 -5.55 -7.54
C ALA A 2 -4.85 -6.25 -7.76
N MET A 3 -5.27 -6.38 -9.00
CA MET A 3 -6.42 -7.20 -9.38
C MET A 3 -5.89 -8.56 -9.80
N ASP A 4 -6.47 -9.62 -9.27
CA ASP A 4 -6.21 -10.94 -9.82
C ASP A 4 -6.88 -11.11 -11.20
N SER A 5 -6.52 -12.17 -11.92
CA SER A 5 -7.04 -12.43 -13.26
C SER A 5 -8.57 -12.57 -13.31
N ASP A 6 -9.18 -13.01 -12.21
CA ASP A 6 -10.63 -13.23 -12.16
C ASP A 6 -11.36 -11.93 -11.86
N SER A 7 -10.81 -11.07 -11.00
CA SER A 7 -11.29 -9.70 -10.79
C SER A 7 -11.25 -8.89 -12.07
N TYR A 8 -10.20 -9.06 -12.87
CA TYR A 8 -10.07 -8.46 -14.19
C TYR A 8 -11.22 -8.85 -15.11
N LYS A 9 -11.51 -10.14 -15.25
CA LYS A 9 -12.61 -10.66 -16.11
C LYS A 9 -13.98 -10.16 -15.66
N ILE A 10 -14.21 -10.04 -14.35
CA ILE A 10 -15.47 -9.52 -13.82
C ILE A 10 -15.60 -8.04 -14.10
N CYS A 11 -14.53 -7.26 -13.95
CA CYS A 11 -14.53 -5.86 -14.32
C CYS A 11 -14.84 -5.66 -15.79
N GLU A 12 -14.25 -6.45 -16.67
CA GLU A 12 -14.49 -6.39 -18.12
C GLU A 12 -15.96 -6.60 -18.47
N SER A 13 -16.64 -7.53 -17.79
CA SER A 13 -18.06 -7.83 -18.03
C SER A 13 -19.04 -6.77 -17.49
N ASN A 14 -18.63 -5.92 -16.55
CA ASN A 14 -19.50 -4.96 -15.86
C ASN A 14 -19.11 -3.49 -16.08
N LEU A 15 -18.18 -3.22 -17.00
CA LEU A 15 -17.67 -1.87 -17.26
C LEU A 15 -18.72 -1.00 -17.96
N GLY A 16 -19.51 -0.30 -17.14
CA GLY A 16 -20.39 0.77 -17.60
C GLY A 16 -19.76 2.16 -17.67
N SER A 17 -18.51 2.34 -17.23
CA SER A 17 -17.83 3.65 -17.22
C SER A 17 -16.61 3.68 -18.14
N ARG A 18 -16.43 4.82 -18.83
CA ARG A 18 -15.34 5.04 -19.78
C ARG A 18 -13.95 5.01 -19.13
N GLU A 19 -13.84 5.42 -17.85
CA GLU A 19 -12.60 5.44 -17.10
C GLU A 19 -12.17 4.06 -16.61
N GLY A 20 -13.13 3.24 -16.14
CA GLY A 20 -12.86 1.86 -15.77
C GLY A 20 -12.41 1.00 -16.96
N PHE A 21 -13.01 1.24 -18.14
CA PHE A 21 -12.66 0.53 -19.36
C PHE A 21 -11.20 0.84 -19.80
N GLY A 22 -10.80 2.11 -19.78
CA GLY A 22 -9.43 2.51 -20.14
C GLY A 22 -8.36 1.89 -19.25
N THR A 23 -8.60 1.83 -17.94
CA THR A 23 -7.66 1.24 -16.98
C THR A 23 -7.52 -0.28 -17.17
N VAL A 24 -8.62 -0.97 -17.44
CA VAL A 24 -8.63 -2.43 -17.61
C VAL A 24 -8.03 -2.84 -18.95
N MET A 25 -8.28 -2.09 -20.02
CA MET A 25 -7.71 -2.37 -21.34
C MET A 25 -6.21 -2.06 -21.44
N GLY A 26 -5.68 -1.23 -20.53
CA GLY A 26 -4.26 -0.95 -20.43
C GLY A 26 -3.43 -2.04 -19.75
N LEU A 27 -4.05 -2.93 -18.98
CA LEU A 27 -3.34 -4.04 -18.33
C LEU A 27 -2.97 -5.11 -19.37
N GLU A 28 -1.70 -5.48 -19.41
CA GLU A 28 -1.28 -6.61 -20.23
C GLU A 28 -1.98 -7.89 -19.74
N PRO A 29 -2.58 -8.70 -20.64
CA PRO A 29 -3.26 -9.95 -20.26
C PRO A 29 -2.36 -10.97 -19.53
N SER A 30 -1.05 -10.82 -19.69
CA SER A 30 -0.02 -11.65 -19.05
C SER A 30 0.46 -11.13 -17.69
N PHE A 31 -0.01 -9.94 -17.24
CA PHE A 31 0.42 -9.40 -15.96
C PHE A 31 -0.13 -10.25 -14.81
N ASP A 32 0.79 -10.87 -14.06
CA ASP A 32 0.47 -11.68 -12.89
C ASP A 32 0.24 -10.76 -11.66
N GLY A 33 -0.92 -10.13 -11.61
CA GLY A 33 -1.37 -9.22 -10.55
C GLY A 33 -2.04 -9.94 -9.37
N GLY A 34 -2.65 -9.14 -8.50
CA GLY A 34 -3.39 -9.63 -7.34
C GLY A 34 -2.51 -9.95 -6.12
N PHE A 35 -3.15 -10.03 -4.96
CA PHE A 35 -2.51 -10.46 -3.72
C PHE A 35 -2.35 -11.97 -3.70
N LYS A 36 -1.13 -12.45 -3.55
CA LYS A 36 -0.79 -13.86 -3.37
C LYS A 36 -0.66 -14.12 -1.87
N ILE A 37 -1.73 -14.62 -1.27
CA ILE A 37 -1.79 -14.88 0.16
C ILE A 37 -0.90 -16.07 0.50
N GLN A 38 0.08 -15.85 1.36
CA GLN A 38 1.03 -16.86 1.81
C GLN A 38 0.61 -17.49 3.13
N TYR A 39 -0.01 -16.68 4.00
CA TYR A 39 -0.39 -17.10 5.34
C TYR A 39 -1.50 -16.23 5.90
N VAL A 40 -2.40 -16.85 6.66
CA VAL A 40 -3.37 -16.19 7.53
C VAL A 40 -3.40 -16.94 8.85
N GLY A 41 -3.18 -16.26 9.96
CA GLY A 41 -3.11 -16.88 11.27
C GLY A 41 -3.58 -15.97 12.40
N ASP A 42 -3.81 -16.56 13.59
CA ASP A 42 -4.10 -15.82 14.81
C ASP A 42 -2.82 -15.33 15.51
N GLU A 43 -2.96 -14.53 16.55
CA GLU A 43 -1.86 -13.98 17.35
C GLU A 43 -0.89 -15.03 17.95
N THR A 44 -1.32 -16.30 18.00
CA THR A 44 -0.48 -17.42 18.47
C THR A 44 0.22 -18.15 17.32
N GLY A 45 0.05 -17.69 16.09
CA GLY A 45 0.63 -18.31 14.90
C GLY A 45 -0.14 -19.55 14.40
N ARG A 46 -1.37 -19.81 14.89
CA ARG A 46 -2.18 -20.91 14.37
C ARG A 46 -2.86 -20.47 13.08
N PRO A 47 -2.79 -21.29 12.01
CA PRO A 47 -3.48 -21.00 10.76
C PRO A 47 -4.98 -20.83 10.95
N LEU A 48 -5.55 -19.81 10.30
CA LEU A 48 -6.99 -19.58 10.25
C LEU A 48 -7.53 -20.04 8.89
N PRO A 49 -8.63 -20.75 8.84
CA PRO A 49 -9.31 -21.06 7.57
C PRO A 49 -9.78 -19.77 6.90
N TYR A 50 -9.59 -19.68 5.60
CA TYR A 50 -10.10 -18.57 4.80
C TYR A 50 -10.59 -19.03 3.43
N THR A 51 -11.46 -18.23 2.83
CA THR A 51 -11.96 -18.44 1.47
C THR A 51 -11.85 -17.15 0.69
N ILE A 52 -11.26 -17.22 -0.50
CA ILE A 52 -11.19 -16.10 -1.44
C ILE A 52 -12.27 -16.26 -2.49
N ASN A 53 -13.06 -15.22 -2.67
CA ASN A 53 -14.04 -15.09 -3.74
C ASN A 53 -13.77 -13.78 -4.48
N ASN A 54 -13.05 -13.88 -5.58
CA ASN A 54 -12.58 -12.75 -6.38
C ASN A 54 -11.80 -11.72 -5.53
N THR A 55 -12.36 -10.52 -5.32
CA THR A 55 -11.70 -9.45 -4.55
C THR A 55 -11.96 -9.51 -3.04
N MET A 56 -12.72 -10.50 -2.58
CA MET A 56 -13.11 -10.63 -1.18
C MET A 56 -12.48 -11.85 -0.54
N MET A 57 -11.89 -11.68 0.64
CA MET A 57 -11.41 -12.77 1.48
C MET A 57 -12.22 -12.82 2.77
N ARG A 58 -12.78 -13.99 3.07
CA ARG A 58 -13.45 -14.29 4.34
C ARG A 58 -12.53 -15.15 5.20
N ILE A 59 -12.27 -14.70 6.41
CA ILE A 59 -11.51 -15.43 7.43
C ILE A 59 -12.51 -16.02 8.42
N ASP A 60 -12.45 -17.32 8.65
CA ASP A 60 -13.35 -18.02 9.59
C ASP A 60 -12.70 -18.00 10.98
N LEU A 61 -13.29 -17.25 11.89
CA LEU A 61 -12.81 -17.13 13.26
C LEU A 61 -13.16 -18.35 14.11
N PRO A 62 -12.29 -18.81 15.02
CA PRO A 62 -12.56 -19.98 15.86
C PRO A 62 -13.71 -19.78 16.83
N LYS A 63 -14.02 -18.52 17.17
CA LYS A 63 -15.17 -18.12 18.02
C LYS A 63 -15.68 -16.75 17.58
N PRO A 64 -16.99 -16.48 17.71
CA PRO A 64 -17.53 -15.14 17.48
C PRO A 64 -16.90 -14.10 18.42
N ILE A 65 -16.66 -12.91 17.91
CA ILE A 65 -16.21 -11.77 18.71
C ILE A 65 -17.42 -11.25 19.50
N LYS A 66 -17.29 -11.14 20.82
CA LYS A 66 -18.32 -10.57 21.69
C LYS A 66 -18.32 -9.03 21.57
N PRO A 67 -19.44 -8.36 21.90
CA PRO A 67 -19.46 -6.90 21.97
C PRO A 67 -18.33 -6.35 22.88
N GLY A 68 -17.60 -5.36 22.39
CA GLY A 68 -16.41 -4.80 23.06
C GLY A 68 -15.16 -5.68 23.01
N GLY A 69 -15.22 -6.84 22.35
CA GLY A 69 -14.07 -7.71 22.15
C GLY A 69 -13.25 -7.33 20.94
N ASN A 70 -12.01 -7.80 20.91
CA ASN A 70 -11.10 -7.68 19.78
C ASN A 70 -10.60 -9.05 19.32
N PHE A 71 -10.08 -9.11 18.13
CA PHE A 71 -9.40 -10.28 17.57
C PHE A 71 -8.19 -9.81 16.78
N VAL A 72 -7.05 -10.41 17.05
CA VAL A 72 -5.78 -10.13 16.35
C VAL A 72 -5.49 -11.27 15.39
N PHE A 73 -5.12 -10.92 14.17
CA PHE A 73 -4.71 -11.88 13.16
C PHE A 73 -3.63 -11.28 12.25
N ASP A 74 -2.84 -12.17 11.68
CA ASP A 74 -1.77 -11.85 10.76
C ASP A 74 -2.13 -12.33 9.35
N VAL A 75 -1.74 -11.54 8.36
CA VAL A 75 -1.80 -11.93 6.94
C VAL A 75 -0.44 -11.67 6.32
N ALA A 76 0.14 -12.68 5.68
CA ALA A 76 1.32 -12.52 4.84
C ALA A 76 0.94 -12.66 3.37
N TRP A 77 1.40 -11.73 2.55
CA TRP A 77 1.12 -11.71 1.12
C TRP A 77 2.28 -11.11 0.34
N ASN A 78 2.27 -11.32 -0.95
CA ASN A 78 3.04 -10.55 -1.92
C ASN A 78 2.20 -10.21 -3.14
N TYR A 79 2.67 -9.28 -3.95
CA TYR A 79 2.10 -8.95 -5.25
C TYR A 79 3.18 -8.34 -6.16
N ASN A 80 2.98 -8.44 -7.46
CA ASN A 80 3.84 -7.81 -8.43
C ASN A 80 3.45 -6.33 -8.61
N ILE A 81 4.43 -5.44 -8.53
CA ILE A 81 4.22 -4.01 -8.77
C ILE A 81 4.22 -3.80 -10.29
N ASN A 82 3.17 -3.16 -10.80
CA ASN A 82 3.01 -2.87 -12.24
C ASN A 82 3.91 -1.71 -12.70
N ASP A 83 4.21 -1.70 -13.99
CA ASP A 83 4.85 -0.58 -14.66
C ASP A 83 3.81 0.54 -14.87
N ARG A 84 3.91 1.61 -14.09
CA ARG A 84 2.98 2.72 -14.13
C ARG A 84 3.02 3.49 -15.44
N MET A 85 4.16 3.50 -16.13
CA MET A 85 4.31 4.20 -17.40
C MET A 85 3.57 3.48 -18.53
N LYS A 86 3.43 2.15 -18.43
CA LYS A 86 2.65 1.35 -19.39
C LYS A 86 1.18 1.26 -18.99
N ASP A 87 0.92 0.91 -17.76
CA ASP A 87 -0.42 0.55 -17.29
C ASP A 87 -1.21 1.76 -16.76
N GLY A 88 -0.53 2.88 -16.49
CA GLY A 88 -1.13 4.04 -15.84
C GLY A 88 -1.51 3.77 -14.38
N GLY A 89 -2.45 4.56 -13.85
CA GLY A 89 -2.98 4.38 -12.51
C GLY A 89 -2.24 5.17 -11.41
N ARG A 90 -2.62 4.90 -10.15
CA ARG A 90 -2.10 5.62 -8.97
C ARG A 90 -0.92 4.93 -8.31
N SER A 91 -0.67 3.68 -8.65
CA SER A 91 0.33 2.82 -8.00
C SER A 91 1.14 2.10 -9.04
N GLY A 92 2.41 1.89 -8.78
CA GLY A 92 3.32 1.23 -9.69
C GLY A 92 4.75 1.72 -9.54
N TYR A 93 5.62 1.23 -10.40
CA TYR A 93 6.97 1.79 -10.54
C TYR A 93 7.08 2.62 -11.82
N GLU A 94 8.03 3.55 -11.82
CA GLU A 94 8.53 4.27 -12.98
C GLU A 94 10.04 4.01 -13.08
N TYR A 95 10.49 3.58 -14.25
CA TYR A 95 11.90 3.32 -14.50
C TYR A 95 12.50 4.43 -15.37
N PHE A 96 13.60 4.97 -14.94
CA PHE A 96 14.37 6.00 -15.63
C PHE A 96 15.66 5.39 -16.16
N GLU A 97 15.71 5.18 -17.48
CA GLU A 97 16.78 4.43 -18.14
C GLU A 97 18.12 5.17 -18.08
N GLU A 98 18.11 6.51 -18.16
CA GLU A 98 19.32 7.33 -18.14
C GLU A 98 20.07 7.23 -16.80
N GLU A 99 19.34 7.13 -15.71
CA GLU A 99 19.87 7.03 -14.34
C GLU A 99 19.93 5.58 -13.83
N ASP A 100 19.40 4.62 -14.59
CA ASP A 100 19.18 3.22 -14.14
C ASP A 100 18.50 3.16 -12.77
N ASN A 101 17.43 3.91 -12.60
CA ASN A 101 16.80 4.15 -11.31
C ASN A 101 15.29 4.01 -11.36
N TYR A 102 14.66 3.82 -10.20
CA TYR A 102 13.24 3.58 -10.06
C TYR A 102 12.60 4.55 -9.07
N ILE A 103 11.39 5.01 -9.41
CA ILE A 103 10.47 5.64 -8.46
C ILE A 103 9.29 4.69 -8.24
N TYR A 104 8.98 4.44 -6.97
CA TYR A 104 7.83 3.62 -6.56
C TYR A 104 6.76 4.50 -5.95
N THR A 105 5.56 4.45 -6.52
CA THR A 105 4.35 5.02 -5.93
C THR A 105 3.46 3.88 -5.49
N ILE A 106 3.28 3.71 -4.18
CA ILE A 106 2.57 2.57 -3.61
C ILE A 106 1.34 3.06 -2.87
N ALA A 107 0.17 2.63 -3.31
CA ALA A 107 -1.10 2.90 -2.65
C ALA A 107 -1.95 1.63 -2.61
N GLN A 108 -2.81 1.50 -1.60
CA GLN A 108 -3.74 0.37 -1.50
C GLN A 108 -3.04 -1.01 -1.59
N PHE A 109 -1.91 -1.15 -0.91
CA PHE A 109 -0.97 -2.27 -1.07
C PHE A 109 -1.24 -3.45 -0.13
N PHE A 110 -2.26 -3.38 0.70
CA PHE A 110 -2.58 -4.41 1.70
C PHE A 110 -4.07 -4.79 1.66
N PRO A 111 -4.43 -6.03 2.06
CA PRO A 111 -5.82 -6.43 2.25
C PRO A 111 -6.48 -5.59 3.34
N ARG A 112 -7.62 -4.97 3.04
CA ARG A 112 -8.32 -4.06 3.96
C ARG A 112 -9.56 -4.70 4.53
N MET A 113 -9.90 -4.31 5.76
CA MET A 113 -11.15 -4.73 6.40
C MET A 113 -12.35 -4.16 5.66
N VAL A 114 -13.35 -5.00 5.48
CA VAL A 114 -14.65 -4.60 4.96
C VAL A 114 -15.40 -3.81 6.03
N VAL A 115 -16.04 -2.73 5.62
CA VAL A 115 -16.87 -1.90 6.51
C VAL A 115 -18.18 -2.59 6.82
N TYR A 116 -18.62 -2.53 8.05
CA TYR A 116 -19.97 -2.82 8.48
C TYR A 116 -20.76 -1.53 8.68
N ALA A 117 -21.91 -1.40 8.06
CA ALA A 117 -22.81 -0.28 8.24
C ALA A 117 -24.20 -0.77 8.69
N ASP A 118 -24.83 -0.10 9.65
CA ASP A 118 -26.09 -0.54 10.23
C ASP A 118 -27.24 -0.64 9.21
N ASN A 119 -27.19 0.18 8.17
CA ASN A 119 -28.22 0.23 7.13
C ASN A 119 -28.03 -0.81 6.01
N GLU A 120 -26.79 -1.28 5.77
CA GLU A 120 -26.46 -2.18 4.67
C GLU A 120 -25.78 -3.49 5.12
N GLY A 121 -25.33 -3.58 6.38
CA GLY A 121 -24.52 -4.69 6.86
C GLY A 121 -23.08 -4.64 6.35
N TRP A 122 -22.49 -5.82 6.10
CA TRP A 122 -21.14 -5.94 5.56
C TRP A 122 -21.10 -5.48 4.10
N GLN A 123 -20.26 -4.47 3.81
CA GLN A 123 -20.05 -3.98 2.45
C GLN A 123 -19.07 -4.86 1.67
N ASN A 124 -19.48 -6.10 1.44
CA ASN A 124 -18.69 -7.15 0.79
C ASN A 124 -18.94 -7.25 -0.72
N LYS A 125 -19.32 -6.16 -1.37
CA LYS A 125 -19.47 -6.12 -2.82
C LYS A 125 -18.10 -6.26 -3.50
N GLN A 126 -18.09 -6.94 -4.63
CA GLN A 126 -16.88 -7.08 -5.45
C GLN A 126 -16.45 -5.72 -6.01
N PHE A 127 -15.15 -5.56 -6.27
CA PHE A 127 -14.66 -4.40 -6.99
C PHE A 127 -15.12 -4.46 -8.45
N LEU A 128 -15.86 -3.46 -8.88
CA LEU A 128 -16.49 -3.39 -10.21
C LEU A 128 -15.82 -2.36 -11.15
N GLY A 129 -14.64 -1.86 -10.81
CA GLY A 129 -13.89 -0.90 -11.65
C GLY A 129 -14.31 0.55 -11.46
N SER A 130 -15.48 0.84 -10.94
CA SER A 130 -15.97 2.19 -10.63
C SER A 130 -16.57 2.26 -9.23
N GLY A 131 -16.57 3.45 -8.65
CA GLY A 131 -17.02 3.69 -7.28
C GLY A 131 -15.89 3.53 -6.24
N GLU A 132 -16.02 4.26 -5.17
CA GLU A 132 -15.11 4.20 -4.02
C GLU A 132 -15.74 3.35 -2.92
N PHE A 133 -14.91 2.53 -2.25
CA PHE A 133 -15.36 1.82 -1.08
C PHE A 133 -15.27 2.74 0.15
N THR A 134 -16.28 2.68 1.01
CA THR A 134 -16.19 3.25 2.34
C THR A 134 -15.14 2.49 3.14
N LEU A 135 -14.24 3.21 3.80
CA LEU A 135 -13.19 2.64 4.62
C LEU A 135 -13.31 3.14 6.06
N ASN A 136 -13.00 2.28 7.02
CA ASN A 136 -12.91 2.67 8.40
C ASN A 136 -11.65 3.49 8.65
N PHE A 137 -11.72 4.40 9.62
CA PHE A 137 -10.55 5.02 10.23
C PHE A 137 -9.86 4.02 11.14
N GLY A 138 -8.55 4.12 11.23
CA GLY A 138 -7.73 3.26 12.09
C GLY A 138 -6.37 3.89 12.38
N ASP A 139 -5.68 3.26 13.31
CA ASP A 139 -4.30 3.57 13.63
C ASP A 139 -3.38 2.59 12.88
N TYR A 140 -2.28 3.11 12.35
CA TYR A 140 -1.35 2.35 11.52
C TYR A 140 0.06 2.53 12.02
N HIS A 141 0.74 1.40 12.21
CA HIS A 141 2.19 1.34 12.36
C HIS A 141 2.76 0.66 11.11
N VAL A 142 3.59 1.38 10.37
CA VAL A 142 4.08 0.92 9.07
C VAL A 142 5.60 0.91 9.05
N GLU A 143 6.18 -0.26 8.77
CA GLU A 143 7.60 -0.45 8.57
C GLU A 143 7.89 -0.73 7.09
N ILE A 144 8.66 0.14 6.45
CA ILE A 144 9.01 0.04 5.03
C ILE A 144 10.50 -0.23 4.91
N THR A 145 10.85 -1.45 4.52
CA THR A 145 12.24 -1.85 4.29
C THR A 145 12.57 -1.80 2.82
N VAL A 146 13.52 -0.97 2.46
CA VAL A 146 13.98 -0.71 1.09
C VAL A 146 15.51 -0.69 1.03
N PRO A 147 16.13 -0.75 -0.16
CA PRO A 147 17.56 -0.50 -0.29
C PRO A 147 17.97 0.83 0.38
N GLU A 148 19.14 0.88 0.97
CA GLU A 148 19.54 2.01 1.83
C GLU A 148 19.75 3.34 1.10
N ASP A 149 19.88 3.33 -0.23
CA ASP A 149 19.93 4.52 -1.09
C ASP A 149 18.54 5.14 -1.33
N HIS A 150 17.46 4.41 -1.06
CA HIS A 150 16.10 4.90 -1.23
C HIS A 150 15.69 5.89 -0.14
N VAL A 151 14.94 6.90 -0.57
CA VAL A 151 14.25 7.86 0.31
C VAL A 151 12.77 7.52 0.32
N VAL A 152 12.20 7.36 1.52
CA VAL A 152 10.80 7.00 1.68
C VAL A 152 10.00 8.16 2.25
N ALA A 153 8.87 8.47 1.63
CA ALA A 153 7.81 9.30 2.17
C ALA A 153 6.54 8.45 2.31
N SER A 154 5.86 8.55 3.43
CA SER A 154 4.63 7.80 3.71
C SER A 154 3.65 8.66 4.50
N THR A 155 2.38 8.24 4.49
CA THR A 155 1.37 8.76 5.42
C THR A 155 1.82 8.49 6.85
N GLY A 156 1.61 9.47 7.74
CA GLY A 156 2.00 9.36 9.15
C GLY A 156 3.26 10.15 9.50
N VAL A 157 3.71 9.95 10.73
CA VAL A 157 4.87 10.64 11.30
C VAL A 157 6.06 9.70 11.37
N LEU A 158 7.18 10.09 10.76
CA LEU A 158 8.43 9.32 10.78
C LEU A 158 8.95 9.19 12.22
N GLN A 159 9.07 7.96 12.72
CA GLN A 159 9.48 7.64 14.09
C GLN A 159 11.00 7.51 14.26
N ASN A 160 11.67 6.94 13.29
CA ASN A 160 13.08 6.58 13.39
C ASN A 160 14.03 7.46 12.57
N ALA A 161 13.76 8.77 12.50
CA ALA A 161 14.56 9.74 11.74
C ALA A 161 16.08 9.66 12.03
N LYS A 162 16.48 9.23 13.24
CA LYS A 162 17.90 9.07 13.60
C LYS A 162 18.58 7.94 12.82
N SER A 163 17.85 6.91 12.46
CA SER A 163 18.38 5.73 11.75
C SER A 163 18.41 5.91 10.24
N VAL A 164 17.46 6.67 9.68
CA VAL A 164 17.25 6.75 8.24
C VAL A 164 17.72 8.06 7.60
N LEU A 165 17.87 9.13 8.38
CA LEU A 165 18.32 10.44 7.92
C LEU A 165 19.71 10.77 8.45
N ASN A 166 20.56 11.41 7.63
CA ASN A 166 21.83 11.94 8.07
C ASN A 166 21.65 13.19 8.97
N SER A 167 22.75 13.71 9.54
CA SER A 167 22.69 14.83 10.49
C SER A 167 22.10 16.11 9.90
N THR A 168 22.36 16.40 8.64
CA THR A 168 21.87 17.60 7.94
C THR A 168 20.38 17.46 7.62
N GLN A 169 19.97 16.31 7.10
CA GLN A 169 18.58 16.00 6.82
C GLN A 169 17.72 16.02 8.10
N ARG A 170 18.24 15.52 9.22
CA ARG A 170 17.55 15.62 10.52
C ARG A 170 17.32 17.08 10.97
N LYS A 171 18.30 17.96 10.77
CA LYS A 171 18.11 19.40 11.09
C LYS A 171 17.02 20.02 10.22
N ARG A 172 16.96 19.70 8.92
CA ARG A 172 15.91 20.14 8.00
C ARG A 172 14.55 19.54 8.41
N PHE A 173 14.51 18.27 8.76
CA PHE A 173 13.30 17.60 9.25
C PHE A 173 12.76 18.25 10.53
N GLN A 174 13.61 18.61 11.48
CA GLN A 174 13.16 19.34 12.67
C GLN A 174 12.67 20.75 12.32
N LYS A 175 13.34 21.45 11.42
CA LYS A 175 12.90 22.76 10.93
C LYS A 175 11.52 22.67 10.26
N ALA A 176 11.27 21.64 9.46
CA ALA A 176 9.99 21.42 8.78
C ALA A 176 8.81 21.36 9.75
N LYS A 177 9.00 20.79 10.94
CA LYS A 177 7.94 20.67 11.97
C LYS A 177 7.44 22.00 12.52
N SER A 178 8.20 23.08 12.34
CA SER A 178 7.86 24.44 12.81
C SER A 178 7.74 25.46 11.70
N THR A 179 7.79 25.05 10.43
CA THR A 179 7.72 25.92 9.26
C THR A 179 6.44 25.61 8.50
N PHE A 180 5.48 26.55 8.47
CA PHE A 180 4.15 26.36 7.89
C PHE A 180 3.87 27.27 6.69
N ASP A 181 4.73 28.25 6.45
CA ASP A 181 4.60 29.27 5.40
C ASP A 181 5.26 28.83 4.07
N GLN A 182 6.18 27.88 4.12
CA GLN A 182 6.88 27.37 2.95
C GLN A 182 7.35 25.92 3.15
N PRO A 183 7.48 25.12 2.08
CA PRO A 183 8.06 23.78 2.16
C PRO A 183 9.52 23.82 2.59
N VAL A 184 9.92 22.82 3.38
CA VAL A 184 11.32 22.58 3.74
C VAL A 184 11.77 21.27 3.09
N LEU A 185 12.71 21.34 2.17
CA LEU A 185 13.30 20.16 1.55
C LEU A 185 14.12 19.39 2.58
N ILE A 186 13.73 18.17 2.89
CA ILE A 186 14.46 17.27 3.79
C ILE A 186 15.67 16.67 3.08
N VAL A 187 15.45 16.10 1.90
CA VAL A 187 16.46 15.63 0.96
C VAL A 187 16.47 16.57 -0.22
N THR A 188 17.62 17.10 -0.57
CA THR A 188 17.78 17.99 -1.73
C THR A 188 17.96 17.19 -3.01
N GLU A 189 17.77 17.84 -4.16
CA GLU A 189 18.00 17.22 -5.47
C GLU A 189 19.45 16.71 -5.60
N ASP A 190 20.43 17.49 -5.16
CA ASP A 190 21.85 17.08 -5.20
C ASP A 190 22.11 15.83 -4.35
N GLU A 191 21.49 15.74 -3.16
CA GLU A 191 21.58 14.55 -2.31
C GLU A 191 20.91 13.33 -2.95
N ALA A 192 19.78 13.51 -3.62
CA ALA A 192 19.10 12.45 -4.36
C ALA A 192 19.96 11.95 -5.53
N ARG A 193 20.50 12.88 -6.35
CA ARG A 193 21.42 12.56 -7.45
C ARG A 193 22.68 11.84 -6.99
N GLU A 194 23.17 12.15 -5.80
CA GLU A 194 24.33 11.43 -5.24
C GLU A 194 23.97 10.00 -4.84
N ASN A 195 22.77 9.78 -4.28
CA ASN A 195 22.28 8.44 -3.95
C ASN A 195 22.12 7.56 -5.19
N GLU A 196 21.73 8.13 -6.33
CA GLU A 196 21.52 7.40 -7.60
C GLU A 196 22.82 6.82 -8.17
N LYS A 197 23.99 7.44 -7.89
CA LYS A 197 25.28 7.03 -8.46
C LYS A 197 25.78 5.69 -7.96
N THR A 198 25.28 5.23 -6.83
CA THR A 198 25.72 3.97 -6.20
C THR A 198 24.54 3.05 -5.96
N LYS A 199 24.71 1.75 -6.26
CA LYS A 199 23.73 0.74 -5.88
C LYS A 199 23.97 0.34 -4.44
N ALA A 200 22.95 0.45 -3.60
CA ALA A 200 23.04 0.05 -2.19
C ALA A 200 23.27 -1.45 -2.04
N SER A 201 24.12 -1.83 -1.13
CA SER A 201 24.34 -3.24 -0.75
C SER A 201 23.54 -3.66 0.49
N GLY A 202 23.03 -2.69 1.23
CA GLY A 202 22.25 -2.87 2.46
C GLY A 202 20.80 -2.48 2.32
N MET A 203 20.05 -2.74 3.39
CA MET A 203 18.64 -2.39 3.52
C MET A 203 18.44 -1.41 4.66
N LYS A 204 17.43 -0.57 4.56
CA LYS A 204 17.06 0.42 5.57
C LYS A 204 15.55 0.35 5.81
N THR A 205 15.15 0.32 7.07
CA THR A 205 13.72 0.31 7.45
C THR A 205 13.29 1.69 7.94
N TRP A 206 12.24 2.22 7.31
CA TRP A 206 11.58 3.46 7.68
C TRP A 206 10.32 3.11 8.46
N ILE A 207 10.08 3.80 9.59
CA ILE A 207 8.97 3.52 10.50
C ILE A 207 8.08 4.76 10.61
N PHE A 208 6.79 4.57 10.29
CA PHE A 208 5.78 5.63 10.33
C PHE A 208 4.60 5.22 11.19
N ASP A 209 4.12 6.13 12.04
CA ASP A 209 2.87 5.99 12.79
C ASP A 209 1.85 7.01 12.28
N ALA A 210 0.63 6.53 12.07
CA ALA A 210 -0.50 7.36 11.66
C ALA A 210 -1.73 7.00 12.50
N GLU A 211 -2.30 7.99 13.18
CA GLU A 211 -3.45 7.81 14.08
C GLU A 211 -4.72 8.35 13.42
N ASN A 212 -5.82 7.61 13.58
CA ASN A 212 -7.15 7.99 13.11
C ASN A 212 -7.17 8.39 11.62
N VAL A 213 -6.55 7.58 10.78
CA VAL A 213 -6.41 7.81 9.35
C VAL A 213 -7.26 6.84 8.55
N GLN A 214 -7.94 7.35 7.55
CA GLN A 214 -8.57 6.55 6.51
C GLN A 214 -7.56 6.36 5.37
N ILE A 215 -6.99 5.17 5.26
CA ILE A 215 -6.06 4.85 4.18
C ILE A 215 -6.84 4.27 3.00
N GLY A 216 -6.88 5.01 1.91
CA GLY A 216 -7.54 4.64 0.67
C GLY A 216 -6.60 4.40 -0.49
#